data_0d62f78ccb74f662b3482eb662106b33
#
_entry.id   0d62f78ccb74f662b3482eb662106b33
#
_cell.length_a   1.000
_cell.length_b   1.000
_cell.length_c   1.000
_cell.angle_alpha   90.00
_cell.angle_beta   90.00
_cell.angle_gamma   90.00
#
_symmetry.space_group_name_H-M   'P 1'
#
loop_
_entity.id
_entity.type
_entity.pdbx_description
1 polymer ?
#
loop_
_entity_poly.entity_id
_entity_poly.type
_entity_poly.pdbx_seq_one_letter_code
_entity_poly.pdbx_strand_id
1 'polypeptide(L)'
;MSTRGKHLFYRDRKEWNDITPVPQDDNGRHIVNIAYSEAFVDAHDYFRAVLIKNELTERTFSLTSEILLMNPANYTAWEYRRRIIKEISSDLNAELRFVARLIEEYSKNYQLWHHRQWIVEELSKQIANGSCNSLTHLSSDELRFTDDVISDDPKNYHAWQHRRWIVSFFKISVEEELAFTERMLLSDVHNNSAWNHRFYVVMLDEGLSPSVLTREIDFVQKRISFAPNNESSWNYFYGLLVPFVHNRKYIYSETSKPSDEKSSSNETDFMPKLQLMLKFVEDLMAVDRTVVDCLAPLSFVVEVYTDYLKLHFMKQSNGGGTLGKQDSPHVDASTGDSLNITYDPKTIFDRAISLCDRLANEVDRIRASYWQYRARQLMCFTKNFNLPCDIIIS
;
A
#
# COMPACT_ATOMS: atom_id res chain seq x y z
N MET A 1 -32.14 30.41 18.36
CA MET A 1 -32.66 30.71 17.00
C MET A 1 -31.59 31.51 16.28
N SER A 2 -30.77 30.85 15.48
CA SER A 2 -29.73 31.51 14.67
C SER A 2 -30.43 32.16 13.47
N THR A 3 -30.29 33.48 13.33
CA THR A 3 -30.68 34.24 12.12
C THR A 3 -29.75 33.78 10.99
N ARG A 4 -30.17 32.75 10.25
CA ARG A 4 -29.58 32.46 8.93
C ARG A 4 -29.76 33.71 8.08
N GLY A 5 -28.70 34.49 7.87
CA GLY A 5 -28.71 35.58 6.89
C GLY A 5 -29.22 35.04 5.57
N LYS A 6 -30.12 35.80 4.89
CA LYS A 6 -30.61 35.43 3.57
C LYS A 6 -29.41 35.24 2.66
N HIS A 7 -29.27 34.04 2.08
CA HIS A 7 -28.27 33.77 1.05
C HIS A 7 -28.55 34.76 -0.13
N LEU A 8 -27.57 35.63 -0.39
CA LEU A 8 -27.67 36.60 -1.48
C LEU A 8 -27.18 35.93 -2.75
N PHE A 9 -28.07 35.75 -3.72
CA PHE A 9 -27.71 35.17 -5.02
C PHE A 9 -26.71 36.06 -5.76
N TYR A 10 -25.86 35.46 -6.61
CA TYR A 10 -24.92 36.21 -7.44
C TYR A 10 -25.56 37.25 -8.32
N ARG A 11 -26.75 36.94 -8.88
CA ARG A 11 -27.57 37.87 -9.68
C ARG A 11 -28.01 39.11 -8.92
N ASP A 12 -28.05 39.09 -7.59
CA ASP A 12 -28.44 40.20 -6.74
C ASP A 12 -27.26 40.98 -6.15
N ARG A 13 -26.03 40.55 -6.41
CA ARG A 13 -24.78 41.16 -5.90
C ARG A 13 -24.28 42.22 -6.88
N LYS A 14 -24.15 43.46 -6.44
CA LYS A 14 -23.77 44.62 -7.29
C LYS A 14 -22.41 44.41 -8.00
N GLU A 15 -21.48 43.77 -7.34
CA GLU A 15 -20.14 43.47 -7.86
C GLU A 15 -20.14 42.44 -9.02
N TRP A 16 -21.30 41.88 -9.34
CA TRP A 16 -21.50 40.92 -10.44
C TRP A 16 -22.37 41.45 -11.59
N ASN A 17 -22.80 42.71 -11.54
CA ASN A 17 -23.67 43.32 -12.56
C ASN A 17 -23.04 43.36 -13.97
N ASP A 18 -21.73 43.28 -14.09
CA ASP A 18 -20.98 43.26 -15.35
C ASP A 18 -20.86 41.86 -15.97
N ILE A 19 -21.35 40.83 -15.29
CA ILE A 19 -21.33 39.45 -15.73
C ILE A 19 -22.72 39.01 -16.16
N THR A 20 -22.82 38.54 -17.39
CA THR A 20 -24.02 37.83 -17.86
C THR A 20 -23.89 36.35 -17.52
N PRO A 21 -24.75 35.80 -16.65
CA PRO A 21 -24.67 34.38 -16.29
C PRO A 21 -24.90 33.49 -17.53
N VAL A 22 -24.24 32.34 -17.56
CA VAL A 22 -24.35 31.34 -18.63
C VAL A 22 -25.07 30.12 -18.09
N PRO A 23 -26.32 29.88 -18.50
CA PRO A 23 -27.06 28.69 -18.08
C PRO A 23 -26.39 27.40 -18.51
N GLN A 24 -26.63 26.30 -17.79
CA GLN A 24 -26.23 24.99 -18.22
C GLN A 24 -27.02 24.60 -19.49
N ASP A 25 -26.27 24.23 -20.55
CA ASP A 25 -26.87 23.70 -21.77
C ASP A 25 -26.73 22.18 -21.76
N ASP A 26 -27.84 21.49 -21.60
CA ASP A 26 -27.91 20.04 -21.59
C ASP A 26 -28.35 19.48 -22.94
N ASN A 27 -28.35 20.29 -24.00
CA ASN A 27 -28.72 19.92 -25.39
C ASN A 27 -30.09 19.23 -25.51
N GLY A 28 -31.00 19.45 -24.56
CA GLY A 28 -32.37 18.94 -24.56
C GLY A 28 -32.52 17.42 -24.52
N ARG A 29 -31.46 16.66 -24.24
CA ARG A 29 -31.48 15.20 -24.25
C ARG A 29 -31.43 14.61 -22.83
N HIS A 30 -32.44 14.93 -22.01
CA HIS A 30 -32.49 14.40 -20.64
C HIS A 30 -33.39 13.17 -20.57
N ILE A 31 -32.86 12.07 -20.06
CA ILE A 31 -33.64 10.94 -19.57
C ILE A 31 -34.05 11.22 -18.11
N VAL A 32 -33.16 11.87 -17.34
CA VAL A 32 -33.34 12.24 -15.94
C VAL A 32 -32.72 13.60 -15.68
N ASN A 33 -33.44 14.49 -15.02
CA ASN A 33 -32.95 15.80 -14.59
C ASN A 33 -32.52 15.77 -13.12
N ILE A 34 -31.36 16.34 -12.81
CA ILE A 34 -30.96 16.56 -11.43
C ILE A 34 -31.65 17.81 -10.91
N ALA A 35 -32.35 17.71 -9.80
CA ALA A 35 -33.02 18.83 -9.14
C ALA A 35 -32.01 19.65 -8.32
N TYR A 36 -31.23 20.50 -8.99
CA TYR A 36 -30.34 21.43 -8.32
C TYR A 36 -31.10 22.50 -7.54
N SER A 37 -30.54 22.94 -6.40
CA SER A 37 -31.05 24.10 -5.69
C SER A 37 -30.85 25.38 -6.52
N GLU A 38 -31.71 26.37 -6.30
CA GLU A 38 -31.60 27.67 -6.99
C GLU A 38 -30.24 28.35 -6.75
N ALA A 39 -29.71 28.26 -5.53
CA ALA A 39 -28.38 28.77 -5.18
C ALA A 39 -27.26 28.05 -5.94
N PHE A 40 -27.37 26.72 -6.14
CA PHE A 40 -26.43 25.95 -6.92
C PHE A 40 -26.44 26.38 -8.39
N VAL A 41 -27.61 26.52 -8.99
CA VAL A 41 -27.77 26.95 -10.39
C VAL A 41 -27.16 28.34 -10.56
N ASP A 42 -27.58 29.31 -9.74
CA ASP A 42 -27.10 30.69 -9.79
C ASP A 42 -25.57 30.78 -9.71
N ALA A 43 -24.95 30.16 -8.71
CA ALA A 43 -23.52 30.17 -8.55
C ALA A 43 -22.78 29.52 -9.75
N HIS A 44 -23.31 28.42 -10.29
CA HIS A 44 -22.68 27.73 -11.41
C HIS A 44 -22.86 28.44 -12.74
N ASP A 45 -23.97 29.20 -12.92
CA ASP A 45 -24.18 30.03 -14.12
C ASP A 45 -23.15 31.17 -14.16
N TYR A 46 -22.86 31.79 -13.03
CA TYR A 46 -21.79 32.80 -12.91
C TYR A 46 -20.41 32.16 -13.04
N PHE A 47 -20.20 30.96 -12.51
CA PHE A 47 -18.94 30.25 -12.65
C PHE A 47 -18.64 29.94 -14.13
N ARG A 48 -19.62 29.48 -14.91
CA ARG A 48 -19.44 29.25 -16.37
C ARG A 48 -19.08 30.54 -17.08
N ALA A 49 -19.73 31.65 -16.71
CA ALA A 49 -19.46 32.96 -17.33
C ALA A 49 -18.02 33.43 -17.09
N VAL A 50 -17.51 33.32 -15.86
CA VAL A 50 -16.11 33.71 -15.55
C VAL A 50 -15.07 32.77 -16.16
N LEU A 51 -15.40 31.46 -16.28
CA LEU A 51 -14.56 30.51 -17.02
C LEU A 51 -14.38 30.93 -18.49
N ILE A 52 -15.48 31.30 -19.16
CA ILE A 52 -15.46 31.75 -20.57
C ILE A 52 -14.64 33.05 -20.70
N LYS A 53 -14.83 34.00 -19.77
CA LYS A 53 -14.08 35.25 -19.74
C LYS A 53 -12.62 35.08 -19.30
N ASN A 54 -12.26 33.93 -18.76
CA ASN A 54 -10.96 33.68 -18.14
C ASN A 54 -10.58 34.72 -17.08
N GLU A 55 -11.51 35.07 -16.22
CA GLU A 55 -11.33 36.11 -15.19
C GLU A 55 -10.62 35.53 -13.95
N LEU A 56 -9.40 35.96 -13.72
CA LEU A 56 -8.54 35.48 -12.61
C LEU A 56 -8.40 36.60 -11.56
N THR A 57 -9.40 36.76 -10.69
CA THR A 57 -9.51 37.86 -9.71
C THR A 57 -9.92 37.35 -8.34
N GLU A 58 -9.83 38.21 -7.30
CA GLU A 58 -10.27 37.90 -5.93
C GLU A 58 -11.76 37.56 -5.86
N ARG A 59 -12.63 38.20 -6.66
CA ARG A 59 -14.06 37.85 -6.67
C ARG A 59 -14.33 36.46 -7.24
N THR A 60 -13.56 36.07 -8.28
CA THR A 60 -13.66 34.72 -8.85
C THR A 60 -13.03 33.67 -7.94
N PHE A 61 -11.99 34.01 -7.17
CA PHE A 61 -11.46 33.19 -6.10
C PHE A 61 -12.52 32.87 -5.04
N SER A 62 -13.24 33.91 -4.59
CA SER A 62 -14.35 33.76 -3.64
C SER A 62 -15.49 32.91 -4.20
N LEU A 63 -15.86 33.10 -5.48
CA LEU A 63 -16.84 32.27 -6.16
C LEU A 63 -16.45 30.78 -6.17
N THR A 64 -15.17 30.48 -6.50
CA THR A 64 -14.69 29.08 -6.46
C THR A 64 -14.80 28.47 -5.07
N SER A 65 -14.64 29.24 -4.00
CA SER A 65 -14.83 28.76 -2.63
C SER A 65 -16.28 28.34 -2.38
N GLU A 66 -17.26 29.16 -2.79
CA GLU A 66 -18.68 28.82 -2.65
C GLU A 66 -19.05 27.58 -3.48
N ILE A 67 -18.56 27.48 -4.72
CA ILE A 67 -18.74 26.30 -5.59
C ILE A 67 -18.20 25.02 -4.92
N LEU A 68 -17.02 25.09 -4.34
CA LEU A 68 -16.35 23.93 -3.70
C LEU A 68 -16.99 23.55 -2.37
N LEU A 69 -17.58 24.50 -1.65
CA LEU A 69 -18.43 24.20 -0.49
C LEU A 69 -19.73 23.50 -0.88
N MET A 70 -20.30 23.81 -2.08
CA MET A 70 -21.49 23.14 -2.60
C MET A 70 -21.15 21.75 -3.18
N ASN A 71 -19.99 21.62 -3.84
CA ASN A 71 -19.53 20.37 -4.44
C ASN A 71 -18.00 20.26 -4.41
N PRO A 72 -17.45 19.68 -3.34
CA PRO A 72 -16.00 19.50 -3.21
C PRO A 72 -15.36 18.60 -4.27
N ALA A 73 -16.16 17.85 -5.04
CA ALA A 73 -15.69 16.99 -6.12
C ALA A 73 -15.57 17.71 -7.48
N ASN A 74 -15.91 19.00 -7.56
CA ASN A 74 -15.85 19.75 -8.81
C ASN A 74 -14.39 20.00 -9.24
N TYR A 75 -13.85 19.11 -10.06
CA TYR A 75 -12.45 19.19 -10.53
C TYR A 75 -12.17 20.41 -11.40
N THR A 76 -13.18 20.94 -12.13
CA THR A 76 -13.05 22.16 -12.93
C THR A 76 -12.84 23.37 -12.02
N ALA A 77 -13.61 23.45 -10.90
CA ALA A 77 -13.45 24.51 -9.93
C ALA A 77 -12.08 24.47 -9.24
N TRP A 78 -11.59 23.28 -8.89
CA TRP A 78 -10.24 23.13 -8.33
C TRP A 78 -9.14 23.53 -9.31
N GLU A 79 -9.25 23.15 -10.58
CA GLU A 79 -8.28 23.54 -11.61
C GLU A 79 -8.26 25.07 -11.78
N TYR A 80 -9.44 25.66 -11.94
CA TYR A 80 -9.55 27.10 -12.10
C TYR A 80 -9.06 27.88 -10.88
N ARG A 81 -9.36 27.39 -9.67
CA ARG A 81 -8.88 27.94 -8.42
C ARG A 81 -7.33 27.96 -8.34
N ARG A 82 -6.66 26.88 -8.77
CA ARG A 82 -5.17 26.87 -8.83
C ARG A 82 -4.63 27.94 -9.78
N ARG A 83 -5.29 28.20 -10.89
CA ARG A 83 -4.89 29.29 -11.80
C ARG A 83 -5.07 30.65 -11.17
N ILE A 84 -6.20 30.90 -10.52
CA ILE A 84 -6.46 32.14 -9.79
C ILE A 84 -5.41 32.35 -8.69
N ILE A 85 -5.14 31.35 -7.86
CA ILE A 85 -4.15 31.42 -6.78
C ILE A 85 -2.79 31.88 -7.30
N LYS A 86 -2.34 31.34 -8.43
CA LYS A 86 -1.07 31.75 -9.05
C LYS A 86 -1.10 33.20 -9.54
N GLU A 87 -2.18 33.63 -10.14
CA GLU A 87 -2.31 34.98 -10.70
C GLU A 87 -2.36 36.04 -9.61
N ILE A 88 -3.20 35.86 -8.58
CA ILE A 88 -3.36 36.84 -7.50
C ILE A 88 -2.32 36.68 -6.38
N SER A 89 -1.42 35.71 -6.47
CA SER A 89 -0.42 35.40 -5.43
C SER A 89 -1.06 35.20 -4.05
N SER A 90 -2.14 34.41 -3.99
CA SER A 90 -2.90 34.16 -2.77
C SER A 90 -2.08 33.44 -1.68
N ASP A 91 -2.48 33.65 -0.41
CA ASP A 91 -1.84 32.98 0.74
C ASP A 91 -2.07 31.47 0.70
N LEU A 92 -1.05 30.70 0.34
CA LEU A 92 -1.08 29.24 0.28
C LEU A 92 -1.30 28.59 1.65
N ASN A 93 -0.89 29.24 2.75
CA ASN A 93 -1.19 28.71 4.10
C ASN A 93 -2.68 28.85 4.45
N ALA A 94 -3.32 29.94 4.03
CA ALA A 94 -4.77 30.08 4.16
C ALA A 94 -5.50 29.03 3.33
N GLU A 95 -5.01 28.75 2.12
CA GLU A 95 -5.56 27.70 1.24
C GLU A 95 -5.36 26.30 1.83
N LEU A 96 -4.21 26.03 2.43
CA LEU A 96 -3.94 24.76 3.11
C LEU A 96 -4.93 24.53 4.28
N ARG A 97 -5.25 25.59 5.03
CA ARG A 97 -6.29 25.53 6.09
C ARG A 97 -7.71 25.36 5.52
N PHE A 98 -8.02 25.98 4.38
CA PHE A 98 -9.31 25.81 3.71
C PHE A 98 -9.52 24.36 3.27
N VAL A 99 -8.54 23.76 2.60
CA VAL A 99 -8.67 22.36 2.15
C VAL A 99 -8.64 21.36 3.32
N ALA A 100 -7.92 21.66 4.41
CA ALA A 100 -7.94 20.82 5.60
C ALA A 100 -9.36 20.68 6.18
N ARG A 101 -10.09 21.79 6.34
CA ARG A 101 -11.49 21.76 6.81
C ARG A 101 -12.41 20.95 5.90
N LEU A 102 -12.20 21.01 4.58
CA LEU A 102 -12.96 20.20 3.64
C LEU A 102 -12.61 18.71 3.74
N ILE A 103 -11.35 18.37 4.01
CA ILE A 103 -10.94 16.98 4.22
C ILE A 103 -11.54 16.40 5.52
N GLU A 104 -11.66 17.20 6.58
CA GLU A 104 -12.33 16.77 7.83
C GLU A 104 -13.79 16.33 7.55
N GLU A 105 -14.48 17.01 6.66
CA GLU A 105 -15.88 16.69 6.30
C GLU A 105 -15.97 15.63 5.18
N TYR A 106 -15.07 15.67 4.19
CA TYR A 106 -15.09 14.85 2.98
C TYR A 106 -13.79 14.08 2.77
N SER A 107 -13.29 13.40 3.79
CA SER A 107 -11.96 12.75 3.80
C SER A 107 -11.72 11.73 2.68
N LYS A 108 -12.80 11.22 2.05
CA LYS A 108 -12.73 10.24 0.95
C LYS A 108 -12.83 10.87 -0.44
N ASN A 109 -12.77 12.19 -0.54
CA ASN A 109 -12.80 12.91 -1.81
C ASN A 109 -11.37 13.14 -2.33
N TYR A 110 -10.97 12.42 -3.36
CA TYR A 110 -9.60 12.46 -3.90
C TYR A 110 -9.19 13.84 -4.48
N GLN A 111 -10.14 14.68 -4.90
CA GLN A 111 -9.83 16.03 -5.43
C GLN A 111 -9.22 16.92 -4.34
N LEU A 112 -9.72 16.80 -3.11
CA LEU A 112 -9.20 17.54 -1.96
C LEU A 112 -7.74 17.18 -1.69
N TRP A 113 -7.43 15.88 -1.67
CA TRP A 113 -6.08 15.38 -1.43
C TRP A 113 -5.12 15.79 -2.55
N HIS A 114 -5.57 15.74 -3.80
CA HIS A 114 -4.79 16.20 -4.94
C HIS A 114 -4.50 17.71 -4.88
N HIS A 115 -5.50 18.52 -4.48
CA HIS A 115 -5.30 19.95 -4.30
C HIS A 115 -4.37 20.25 -3.13
N ARG A 116 -4.51 19.53 -2.00
CA ARG A 116 -3.59 19.64 -0.86
C ARG A 116 -2.15 19.35 -1.27
N GLN A 117 -1.93 18.26 -1.99
CA GLN A 117 -0.61 17.92 -2.52
C GLN A 117 -0.03 19.07 -3.35
N TRP A 118 -0.80 19.62 -4.26
CA TRP A 118 -0.39 20.74 -5.09
C TRP A 118 0.01 21.98 -4.24
N ILE A 119 -0.77 22.33 -3.18
CA ILE A 119 -0.42 23.44 -2.29
C ILE A 119 0.93 23.20 -1.62
N VAL A 120 1.14 21.99 -1.08
CA VAL A 120 2.41 21.63 -0.42
C VAL A 120 3.59 21.71 -1.37
N GLU A 121 3.43 21.29 -2.63
CA GLU A 121 4.45 21.43 -3.67
C GLU A 121 4.77 22.91 -3.97
N GLU A 122 3.75 23.79 -4.07
CA GLU A 122 3.96 25.22 -4.30
C GLU A 122 4.61 25.91 -3.08
N LEU A 123 4.18 25.57 -1.85
CA LEU A 123 4.83 26.04 -0.62
C LEU A 123 6.29 25.63 -0.55
N SER A 124 6.61 24.39 -0.91
CA SER A 124 7.98 23.88 -0.94
C SER A 124 8.86 24.68 -1.91
N LYS A 125 8.32 25.07 -3.07
CA LYS A 125 9.02 25.93 -4.04
C LYS A 125 9.26 27.34 -3.47
N GLN A 126 8.26 27.94 -2.79
CA GLN A 126 8.41 29.25 -2.16
C GLN A 126 9.48 29.22 -1.06
N ILE A 127 9.53 28.17 -0.25
CA ILE A 127 10.54 27.98 0.80
C ILE A 127 11.93 27.83 0.18
N ALA A 128 12.08 27.03 -0.88
CA ALA A 128 13.36 26.88 -1.58
C ALA A 128 13.87 28.20 -2.19
N ASN A 129 12.97 29.12 -2.53
CA ASN A 129 13.28 30.45 -3.06
C ASN A 129 13.52 31.53 -1.98
N GLY A 130 13.66 31.14 -0.71
CA GLY A 130 14.06 32.06 0.37
C GLY A 130 12.92 32.59 1.24
N SER A 131 11.76 31.91 1.29
CA SER A 131 10.69 32.18 2.27
C SER A 131 11.15 31.85 3.69
N CYS A 132 10.56 32.52 4.69
CA CYS A 132 10.90 32.36 6.12
C CYS A 132 10.57 30.99 6.71
N ASN A 133 9.77 30.19 6.03
CA ASN A 133 9.37 28.87 6.50
C ASN A 133 10.45 27.81 6.24
N SER A 134 10.48 26.77 7.05
CA SER A 134 11.38 25.63 6.90
C SER A 134 10.65 24.45 6.24
N LEU A 135 11.31 23.75 5.31
CA LEU A 135 10.80 22.49 4.75
C LEU A 135 10.54 21.45 5.84
N THR A 136 11.35 21.45 6.90
CA THR A 136 11.17 20.57 8.06
C THR A 136 9.86 20.85 8.79
N HIS A 137 9.48 22.13 8.96
CA HIS A 137 8.18 22.46 9.57
C HIS A 137 7.02 22.02 8.69
N LEU A 138 7.09 22.28 7.38
CA LEU A 138 6.05 21.88 6.43
C LEU A 138 5.87 20.36 6.42
N SER A 139 6.97 19.59 6.38
CA SER A 139 6.89 18.12 6.40
C SER A 139 6.32 17.58 7.72
N SER A 140 6.71 18.17 8.86
CA SER A 140 6.19 17.77 10.19
C SER A 140 4.71 18.08 10.33
N ASP A 141 4.25 19.22 9.80
CA ASP A 141 2.82 19.59 9.82
C ASP A 141 2.00 18.66 8.93
N GLU A 142 2.51 18.27 7.76
CA GLU A 142 1.84 17.30 6.88
C GLU A 142 1.81 15.89 7.46
N LEU A 143 2.88 15.43 8.11
CA LEU A 143 2.89 14.16 8.82
C LEU A 143 1.84 14.14 9.93
N ARG A 144 1.79 15.21 10.74
CA ARG A 144 0.79 15.35 11.83
C ARG A 144 -0.63 15.36 11.27
N PHE A 145 -0.88 16.12 10.21
CA PHE A 145 -2.19 16.15 9.55
C PHE A 145 -2.64 14.75 9.10
N THR A 146 -1.72 13.97 8.51
CA THR A 146 -2.04 12.59 8.13
C THR A 146 -2.21 11.66 9.32
N ASP A 147 -1.46 11.88 10.41
CA ASP A 147 -1.63 11.15 11.68
C ASP A 147 -3.05 11.35 12.24
N ASP A 148 -3.54 12.60 12.26
CA ASP A 148 -4.87 12.94 12.74
C ASP A 148 -5.97 12.26 11.90
N VAL A 149 -5.89 12.36 10.57
CA VAL A 149 -6.88 11.72 9.67
C VAL A 149 -6.83 10.19 9.73
N ILE A 150 -5.64 9.59 9.84
CA ILE A 150 -5.48 8.13 9.97
C ILE A 150 -5.92 7.65 11.35
N SER A 151 -5.79 8.46 12.39
CA SER A 151 -6.29 8.14 13.72
C SER A 151 -7.82 8.12 13.76
N ASP A 152 -8.48 9.00 13.03
CA ASP A 152 -9.94 9.04 12.88
C ASP A 152 -10.48 7.91 11.98
N ASP A 153 -9.88 7.70 10.80
CA ASP A 153 -10.18 6.58 9.90
C ASP A 153 -8.90 5.81 9.53
N PRO A 154 -8.52 4.77 10.31
CA PRO A 154 -7.27 4.01 10.09
C PRO A 154 -7.19 3.26 8.76
N LYS A 155 -8.26 3.25 7.99
CA LYS A 155 -8.33 2.59 6.67
C LYS A 155 -8.62 3.58 5.53
N ASN A 156 -8.48 4.88 5.77
CA ASN A 156 -8.65 5.90 4.73
C ASN A 156 -7.53 5.80 3.69
N TYR A 157 -7.88 5.24 2.52
CA TYR A 157 -6.94 5.04 1.42
C TYR A 157 -6.22 6.33 1.01
N HIS A 158 -6.94 7.47 0.96
CA HIS A 158 -6.38 8.75 0.52
C HIS A 158 -5.36 9.32 1.50
N ALA A 159 -5.63 9.20 2.82
CA ALA A 159 -4.70 9.63 3.85
C ALA A 159 -3.40 8.81 3.81
N TRP A 160 -3.48 7.48 3.66
CA TRP A 160 -2.31 6.63 3.50
C TRP A 160 -1.54 6.92 2.22
N GLN A 161 -2.25 7.18 1.11
CA GLN A 161 -1.60 7.55 -0.16
C GLN A 161 -0.88 8.90 -0.04
N HIS A 162 -1.50 9.88 0.59
CA HIS A 162 -0.90 11.20 0.81
C HIS A 162 0.34 11.10 1.72
N ARG A 163 0.23 10.33 2.85
CA ARG A 163 1.38 10.07 3.73
C ARG A 163 2.55 9.44 2.97
N ARG A 164 2.26 8.45 2.15
CA ARG A 164 3.25 7.78 1.31
C ARG A 164 3.97 8.77 0.38
N TRP A 165 3.21 9.69 -0.20
CA TRP A 165 3.77 10.77 -1.00
C TRP A 165 4.64 11.73 -0.16
N ILE A 166 4.21 12.15 1.03
CA ILE A 166 4.98 12.99 1.96
C ILE A 166 6.33 12.34 2.28
N VAL A 167 6.31 11.06 2.66
CA VAL A 167 7.52 10.29 3.00
C VAL A 167 8.53 10.32 1.85
N SER A 168 8.07 10.09 0.63
CA SER A 168 8.92 10.11 -0.56
C SER A 168 9.38 11.53 -0.93
N PHE A 169 8.48 12.50 -0.90
CA PHE A 169 8.72 13.88 -1.33
C PHE A 169 9.70 14.62 -0.42
N PHE A 170 9.52 14.51 0.89
CA PHE A 170 10.38 15.15 1.89
C PHE A 170 11.55 14.28 2.34
N LYS A 171 11.65 13.05 1.85
CA LYS A 171 12.67 12.06 2.26
C LYS A 171 12.68 11.86 3.77
N ILE A 172 11.51 11.57 4.33
CA ILE A 172 11.34 11.28 5.75
C ILE A 172 12.18 10.04 6.13
N SER A 173 12.75 10.03 7.33
CA SER A 173 13.61 8.93 7.75
C SER A 173 12.83 7.62 7.89
N VAL A 174 13.46 6.53 7.49
CA VAL A 174 12.88 5.18 7.57
C VAL A 174 12.56 4.83 9.02
N GLU A 175 13.41 5.22 9.97
CA GLU A 175 13.23 4.97 11.40
C GLU A 175 12.00 5.66 11.95
N GLU A 176 11.75 6.92 11.56
CA GLU A 176 10.58 7.69 11.98
C GLU A 176 9.28 7.02 11.50
N GLU A 177 9.24 6.61 10.23
CA GLU A 177 8.07 5.94 9.66
C GLU A 177 7.90 4.50 10.17
N LEU A 178 8.96 3.78 10.44
CA LEU A 178 8.88 2.47 11.09
C LEU A 178 8.29 2.58 12.51
N ALA A 179 8.71 3.61 13.27
CA ALA A 179 8.14 3.89 14.59
C ALA A 179 6.65 4.26 14.50
N PHE A 180 6.25 5.05 13.48
CA PHE A 180 4.84 5.34 13.22
C PHE A 180 4.03 4.07 12.94
N THR A 181 4.48 3.23 12.02
CA THR A 181 3.78 1.98 11.69
C THR A 181 3.72 1.02 12.87
N GLU A 182 4.75 1.00 13.71
CA GLU A 182 4.75 0.19 14.94
C GLU A 182 3.67 0.66 15.92
N ARG A 183 3.52 1.96 16.14
CA ARG A 183 2.45 2.52 16.99
C ARG A 183 1.06 2.13 16.46
N MET A 184 0.85 2.23 15.13
CA MET A 184 -0.40 1.84 14.49
C MET A 184 -0.71 0.35 14.70
N LEU A 185 0.30 -0.52 14.56
CA LEU A 185 0.15 -1.97 14.73
C LEU A 185 0.05 -2.41 16.18
N LEU A 186 0.53 -1.60 17.13
CA LEU A 186 0.28 -1.80 18.57
C LEU A 186 -1.16 -1.45 18.93
N SER A 187 -1.75 -0.44 18.28
CA SER A 187 -3.15 -0.08 18.45
C SER A 187 -4.11 -1.07 17.82
N ASP A 188 -3.85 -1.45 16.55
CA ASP A 188 -4.62 -2.46 15.81
C ASP A 188 -3.69 -3.32 14.95
N VAL A 189 -3.35 -4.51 15.45
CA VAL A 189 -2.49 -5.47 14.73
C VAL A 189 -3.13 -5.99 13.43
N HIS A 190 -4.46 -5.85 13.29
CA HIS A 190 -5.21 -6.27 12.09
C HIS A 190 -5.28 -5.18 11.01
N ASN A 191 -4.74 -4.00 11.25
CA ASN A 191 -4.75 -2.93 10.25
C ASN A 191 -3.83 -3.24 9.08
N ASN A 192 -4.39 -3.81 8.02
CA ASN A 192 -3.64 -4.15 6.79
C ASN A 192 -3.01 -2.92 6.10
N SER A 193 -3.57 -1.73 6.28
CA SER A 193 -3.00 -0.50 5.71
C SER A 193 -1.67 -0.15 6.37
N ALA A 194 -1.57 -0.32 7.69
CA ALA A 194 -0.33 -0.12 8.44
C ALA A 194 0.74 -1.16 8.05
N TRP A 195 0.37 -2.44 7.90
CA TRP A 195 1.28 -3.48 7.38
C TRP A 195 1.79 -3.16 5.97
N ASN A 196 0.89 -2.72 5.09
CA ASN A 196 1.25 -2.35 3.71
C ASN A 196 2.19 -1.12 3.69
N HIS A 197 1.91 -0.12 4.52
CA HIS A 197 2.78 1.05 4.62
C HIS A 197 4.16 0.70 5.20
N ARG A 198 4.21 -0.18 6.23
CA ARG A 198 5.49 -0.66 6.77
C ARG A 198 6.32 -1.36 5.70
N PHE A 199 5.69 -2.23 4.89
CA PHE A 199 6.40 -2.89 3.79
C PHE A 199 6.95 -1.87 2.78
N TYR A 200 6.17 -0.85 2.42
CA TYR A 200 6.62 0.24 1.57
C TYR A 200 7.85 0.95 2.15
N VAL A 201 7.81 1.31 3.43
CA VAL A 201 8.90 2.01 4.12
C VAL A 201 10.18 1.16 4.15
N VAL A 202 10.07 -0.12 4.45
CA VAL A 202 11.20 -1.07 4.42
C VAL A 202 11.86 -1.15 3.04
N MET A 203 11.08 -0.98 1.98
CA MET A 203 11.57 -1.05 0.59
C MET A 203 12.16 0.26 0.05
N LEU A 204 12.03 1.39 0.80
CA LEU A 204 12.44 2.71 0.32
C LEU A 204 13.95 2.94 0.31
N ASP A 205 14.69 2.35 1.25
CA ASP A 205 16.12 2.61 1.46
C ASP A 205 16.97 1.44 0.97
N GLU A 206 17.45 0.62 1.90
CA GLU A 206 18.31 -0.53 1.58
C GLU A 206 17.55 -1.74 1.04
N GLY A 207 16.22 -1.64 0.94
CA GLY A 207 15.36 -2.76 0.62
C GLY A 207 15.48 -3.87 1.68
N LEU A 208 15.39 -5.12 1.24
CA LEU A 208 15.51 -6.29 2.12
C LEU A 208 16.98 -6.76 2.24
N SER A 209 17.87 -5.88 2.74
CA SER A 209 19.21 -6.30 3.13
C SER A 209 19.15 -7.40 4.21
N PRO A 210 20.19 -8.22 4.41
CA PRO A 210 20.17 -9.29 5.41
C PRO A 210 19.82 -8.82 6.83
N SER A 211 20.29 -7.64 7.24
CA SER A 211 20.00 -7.02 8.54
C SER A 211 18.54 -6.58 8.65
N VAL A 212 18.03 -5.91 7.62
CA VAL A 212 16.64 -5.48 7.54
C VAL A 212 15.70 -6.68 7.55
N LEU A 213 16.01 -7.70 6.75
CA LEU A 213 15.20 -8.92 6.71
C LEU A 213 15.14 -9.63 8.06
N THR A 214 16.27 -9.75 8.78
CA THR A 214 16.30 -10.33 10.13
C THR A 214 15.42 -9.53 11.09
N ARG A 215 15.54 -8.20 11.11
CA ARG A 215 14.73 -7.30 11.93
C ARG A 215 13.23 -7.46 11.65
N GLU A 216 12.84 -7.50 10.37
CA GLU A 216 11.43 -7.61 10.00
C GLU A 216 10.85 -9.00 10.25
N ILE A 217 11.66 -10.07 10.11
CA ILE A 217 11.26 -11.42 10.53
C ILE A 217 10.97 -11.45 12.03
N ASP A 218 11.88 -10.96 12.86
CA ASP A 218 11.68 -10.90 14.32
C ASP A 218 10.44 -10.05 14.69
N PHE A 219 10.26 -8.93 13.99
CA PHE A 219 9.13 -8.05 14.21
C PHE A 219 7.80 -8.76 13.92
N VAL A 220 7.66 -9.41 12.77
CA VAL A 220 6.40 -10.03 12.36
C VAL A 220 6.11 -11.29 13.17
N GLN A 221 7.11 -12.08 13.52
CA GLN A 221 6.94 -13.28 14.35
C GLN A 221 6.33 -12.95 15.71
N LYS A 222 6.78 -11.87 16.37
CA LYS A 222 6.19 -11.39 17.63
C LYS A 222 4.70 -11.03 17.47
N ARG A 223 4.31 -10.42 16.33
CA ARG A 223 2.90 -10.02 16.05
C ARG A 223 2.04 -11.23 15.68
N ILE A 224 2.59 -12.21 14.96
CA ILE A 224 1.93 -13.48 14.66
C ILE A 224 1.68 -14.27 15.95
N SER A 225 2.68 -14.36 16.84
CA SER A 225 2.51 -15.04 18.14
C SER A 225 1.43 -14.39 19.01
N PHE A 226 1.24 -13.07 18.90
CA PHE A 226 0.16 -12.37 19.59
C PHE A 226 -1.23 -12.59 18.95
N ALA A 227 -1.30 -12.59 17.62
CA ALA A 227 -2.54 -12.73 16.85
C ALA A 227 -2.35 -13.74 15.69
N PRO A 228 -2.32 -15.05 15.98
CA PRO A 228 -1.91 -16.07 15.00
C PRO A 228 -2.86 -16.23 13.82
N ASN A 229 -4.13 -15.83 13.93
CA ASN A 229 -5.07 -15.86 12.82
C ASN A 229 -5.22 -14.53 12.07
N ASN A 230 -4.27 -13.63 12.21
CA ASN A 230 -4.25 -12.35 11.49
C ASN A 230 -3.65 -12.51 10.10
N GLU A 231 -4.48 -12.57 9.07
CA GLU A 231 -4.04 -12.71 7.68
C GLU A 231 -3.04 -11.64 7.25
N SER A 232 -3.18 -10.40 7.75
CA SER A 232 -2.31 -9.28 7.37
C SER A 232 -0.84 -9.51 7.77
N SER A 233 -0.59 -10.07 8.97
CA SER A 233 0.77 -10.37 9.42
C SER A 233 1.39 -11.53 8.64
N TRP A 234 0.62 -12.56 8.28
CA TRP A 234 1.09 -13.66 7.43
C TRP A 234 1.38 -13.20 6.01
N ASN A 235 0.54 -12.33 5.43
CA ASN A 235 0.78 -11.73 4.12
C ASN A 235 2.04 -10.86 4.13
N TYR A 236 2.26 -10.09 5.19
CA TYR A 236 3.51 -9.34 5.37
C TYR A 236 4.72 -10.29 5.46
N PHE A 237 4.62 -11.34 6.27
CA PHE A 237 5.68 -12.32 6.44
C PHE A 237 6.04 -13.02 5.11
N TYR A 238 5.02 -13.42 4.34
CA TYR A 238 5.25 -13.96 3.01
C TYR A 238 5.83 -12.92 2.05
N GLY A 239 5.38 -11.67 2.12
CA GLY A 239 5.90 -10.55 1.31
C GLY A 239 7.40 -10.33 1.46
N LEU A 240 7.98 -10.61 2.64
CA LEU A 240 9.42 -10.56 2.85
C LEU A 240 10.20 -11.61 2.02
N LEU A 241 9.53 -12.68 1.56
CA LEU A 241 10.11 -13.77 0.78
C LEU A 241 10.02 -13.55 -0.73
N VAL A 242 8.92 -12.97 -1.18
CA VAL A 242 8.56 -12.83 -2.61
C VAL A 242 9.68 -12.26 -3.49
N PRO A 243 10.41 -11.21 -3.09
CA PRO A 243 11.50 -10.66 -3.90
C PRO A 243 12.60 -11.66 -4.21
N PHE A 244 12.87 -12.58 -3.29
CA PHE A 244 13.94 -13.57 -3.43
C PHE A 244 13.51 -14.78 -4.27
N VAL A 245 12.23 -15.18 -4.18
CA VAL A 245 11.70 -16.34 -4.92
C VAL A 245 11.47 -16.01 -6.39
N HIS A 246 11.02 -14.81 -6.70
CA HIS A 246 10.61 -14.42 -8.05
C HIS A 246 11.67 -13.65 -8.84
N ASN A 247 12.91 -13.60 -8.35
CA ASN A 247 14.07 -12.97 -9.04
C ASN A 247 13.73 -11.60 -9.64
N ARG A 248 12.93 -10.80 -8.93
CA ARG A 248 12.54 -9.47 -9.37
C ARG A 248 13.61 -8.47 -8.97
N LYS A 249 14.08 -7.66 -9.92
CA LYS A 249 15.05 -6.55 -9.78
C LYS A 249 14.74 -5.49 -8.71
N TYR A 250 13.78 -5.72 -7.82
CA TYR A 250 13.36 -4.79 -6.78
C TYR A 250 14.17 -4.89 -5.48
N ILE A 251 15.27 -5.65 -5.47
CA ILE A 251 16.05 -5.87 -4.25
C ILE A 251 16.97 -4.69 -3.92
N TYR A 252 17.28 -3.83 -4.90
CA TYR A 252 18.16 -2.68 -4.72
C TYR A 252 17.54 -1.41 -5.26
N SER A 253 17.67 -0.31 -4.50
CA SER A 253 17.25 1.02 -4.94
C SER A 253 17.98 1.40 -6.23
N GLU A 254 17.30 2.07 -7.17
CA GLU A 254 17.88 2.58 -8.42
C GLU A 254 19.07 3.56 -8.22
N THR A 255 19.45 3.87 -6.99
CA THR A 255 20.49 4.83 -6.64
C THR A 255 21.91 4.24 -6.56
N SER A 256 22.07 2.92 -6.53
CA SER A 256 23.40 2.30 -6.61
C SER A 256 23.68 1.85 -8.05
N LYS A 257 24.50 2.62 -8.78
CA LYS A 257 25.09 2.19 -10.06
C LYS A 257 25.82 0.87 -9.85
N PRO A 258 25.61 -0.14 -10.71
CA PRO A 258 26.42 -1.33 -10.68
C PRO A 258 27.87 -0.94 -11.04
N SER A 259 28.78 -0.97 -10.08
CA SER A 259 30.18 -1.04 -10.41
C SER A 259 30.43 -2.42 -11.04
N ASP A 260 31.00 -2.41 -12.24
CA ASP A 260 31.43 -3.59 -13.00
C ASP A 260 32.40 -4.43 -12.17
N GLU A 261 31.88 -5.33 -11.34
CA GLU A 261 32.67 -6.44 -10.84
C GLU A 261 31.79 -7.67 -10.67
N LYS A 262 32.20 -8.73 -11.33
CA LYS A 262 31.68 -10.09 -11.24
C LYS A 262 31.56 -10.54 -9.78
N SER A 263 30.42 -10.35 -9.13
CA SER A 263 30.08 -11.02 -7.88
C SER A 263 29.08 -12.15 -8.15
N SER A 264 29.62 -13.26 -8.67
CA SER A 264 28.91 -14.54 -8.84
C SER A 264 28.76 -15.33 -7.53
N SER A 265 28.84 -14.70 -6.36
CA SER A 265 28.91 -15.43 -5.08
C SER A 265 28.01 -14.91 -3.95
N ASN A 266 27.09 -13.97 -4.21
CA ASN A 266 26.19 -13.44 -3.17
C ASN A 266 24.70 -13.58 -3.51
N GLU A 267 24.27 -14.57 -4.28
CA GLU A 267 22.94 -15.14 -4.12
C GLU A 267 22.94 -15.82 -2.74
N THR A 268 22.69 -15.02 -1.71
CA THR A 268 22.47 -15.46 -0.34
C THR A 268 21.56 -16.67 -0.41
N ASP A 269 22.04 -17.83 0.04
CA ASP A 269 21.27 -19.06 0.00
C ASP A 269 19.97 -18.83 0.77
N PHE A 270 18.88 -18.67 0.00
CA PHE A 270 17.59 -18.30 0.53
C PHE A 270 16.89 -19.47 1.23
N MET A 271 17.35 -20.69 0.97
CA MET A 271 16.81 -21.91 1.56
C MET A 271 16.84 -21.91 3.10
N PRO A 272 17.92 -21.48 3.78
CA PRO A 272 17.92 -21.38 5.23
C PRO A 272 16.85 -20.46 5.80
N LYS A 273 16.50 -19.38 5.11
CA LYS A 273 15.46 -18.45 5.56
C LYS A 273 14.06 -19.04 5.41
N LEU A 274 13.77 -19.75 4.31
CA LEU A 274 12.54 -20.51 4.16
C LEU A 274 12.38 -21.57 5.26
N GLN A 275 13.48 -22.28 5.57
CA GLN A 275 13.50 -23.28 6.63
C GLN A 275 13.24 -22.66 8.01
N LEU A 276 13.83 -21.49 8.29
CA LEU A 276 13.60 -20.76 9.54
C LEU A 276 12.11 -20.36 9.68
N MET A 277 11.49 -19.91 8.60
CA MET A 277 10.08 -19.53 8.61
C MET A 277 9.17 -20.74 8.79
N LEU A 278 9.44 -21.86 8.12
CA LEU A 278 8.70 -23.10 8.31
C LEU A 278 8.84 -23.62 9.73
N LYS A 279 10.04 -23.60 10.28
CA LYS A 279 10.27 -23.98 11.67
C LYS A 279 9.47 -23.13 12.65
N PHE A 280 9.45 -21.80 12.46
CA PHE A 280 8.62 -20.92 13.29
C PHE A 280 7.14 -21.32 13.28
N VAL A 281 6.59 -21.69 12.11
CA VAL A 281 5.20 -22.11 12.00
C VAL A 281 4.97 -23.46 12.71
N GLU A 282 5.89 -24.42 12.54
CA GLU A 282 5.85 -25.71 13.20
C GLU A 282 5.92 -25.57 14.73
N ASP A 283 6.83 -24.73 15.22
CA ASP A 283 6.97 -24.44 16.66
C ASP A 283 5.70 -23.76 17.21
N LEU A 284 5.12 -22.79 16.47
CA LEU A 284 3.89 -22.12 16.87
C LEU A 284 2.72 -23.11 16.96
N MET A 285 2.57 -23.98 15.95
CA MET A 285 1.50 -25.01 15.93
C MET A 285 1.69 -26.07 17.03
N ALA A 286 2.92 -26.33 17.44
CA ALA A 286 3.21 -27.25 18.53
C ALA A 286 2.82 -26.66 19.90
N VAL A 287 3.01 -25.35 20.08
CA VAL A 287 2.69 -24.65 21.33
C VAL A 287 1.21 -24.29 21.43
N ASP A 288 0.62 -23.79 20.34
CA ASP A 288 -0.77 -23.36 20.27
C ASP A 288 -1.57 -24.21 19.29
N ARG A 289 -2.29 -25.20 19.82
CA ARG A 289 -3.12 -26.11 19.01
C ARG A 289 -4.28 -25.40 18.30
N THR A 290 -4.68 -24.21 18.72
CA THR A 290 -5.74 -23.45 18.04
C THR A 290 -5.28 -22.94 16.67
N VAL A 291 -3.99 -22.76 16.49
CA VAL A 291 -3.37 -22.31 15.24
C VAL A 291 -3.46 -23.38 14.13
N VAL A 292 -3.53 -24.66 14.51
CA VAL A 292 -3.55 -25.77 13.56
C VAL A 292 -4.77 -25.73 12.63
N ASP A 293 -5.88 -25.15 13.08
CA ASP A 293 -7.12 -25.03 12.30
C ASP A 293 -7.33 -23.61 11.76
N CYS A 294 -6.33 -22.73 11.88
CA CYS A 294 -6.40 -21.37 11.36
C CYS A 294 -6.03 -21.33 9.89
N LEU A 295 -6.85 -20.63 9.11
CA LEU A 295 -6.64 -20.48 7.66
C LEU A 295 -5.32 -19.78 7.30
N ALA A 296 -4.99 -18.67 7.98
CA ALA A 296 -3.85 -17.84 7.60
C ALA A 296 -2.50 -18.57 7.69
N PRO A 297 -2.15 -19.26 8.80
CA PRO A 297 -0.90 -20.02 8.87
C PRO A 297 -0.86 -21.20 7.88
N LEU A 298 -1.98 -21.92 7.68
CA LEU A 298 -2.04 -23.03 6.74
C LEU A 298 -1.85 -22.58 5.30
N SER A 299 -2.50 -21.46 4.90
CA SER A 299 -2.28 -20.82 3.60
C SER A 299 -0.82 -20.45 3.40
N PHE A 300 -0.21 -19.80 4.40
CA PHE A 300 1.19 -19.41 4.38
C PHE A 300 2.11 -20.61 4.13
N VAL A 301 1.90 -21.73 4.83
CA VAL A 301 2.69 -22.94 4.66
C VAL A 301 2.57 -23.50 3.24
N VAL A 302 1.36 -23.51 2.65
CA VAL A 302 1.17 -23.96 1.25
C VAL A 302 1.96 -23.07 0.27
N GLU A 303 1.97 -21.75 0.47
CA GLU A 303 2.76 -20.84 -0.38
C GLU A 303 4.25 -21.08 -0.24
N VAL A 304 4.75 -21.19 1.00
CA VAL A 304 6.17 -21.44 1.26
C VAL A 304 6.63 -22.80 0.72
N TYR A 305 5.82 -23.85 0.87
CA TYR A 305 6.11 -25.17 0.28
C TYR A 305 6.15 -25.10 -1.25
N THR A 306 5.21 -24.37 -1.85
CA THR A 306 5.15 -24.18 -3.30
C THR A 306 6.44 -23.51 -3.81
N ASP A 307 6.88 -22.48 -3.13
CA ASP A 307 8.08 -21.73 -3.53
C ASP A 307 9.37 -22.51 -3.25
N TYR A 308 9.41 -23.27 -2.15
CA TYR A 308 10.50 -24.20 -1.87
C TYR A 308 10.68 -25.22 -3.02
N LEU A 309 9.59 -25.84 -3.47
CA LEU A 309 9.62 -26.81 -4.57
C LEU A 309 10.07 -26.15 -5.88
N LYS A 310 9.57 -24.97 -6.21
CA LYS A 310 9.99 -24.22 -7.40
C LYS A 310 11.51 -23.95 -7.39
N LEU A 311 12.04 -23.42 -6.29
CA LEU A 311 13.48 -23.12 -6.17
C LEU A 311 14.34 -24.36 -6.23
N HIS A 312 13.92 -25.45 -5.57
CA HIS A 312 14.63 -26.70 -5.61
C HIS A 312 14.79 -27.25 -7.02
N PHE A 313 13.70 -27.28 -7.79
CA PHE A 313 13.72 -27.82 -9.16
C PHE A 313 14.39 -26.89 -10.19
N MET A 314 14.28 -25.56 -10.01
CA MET A 314 15.02 -24.62 -10.87
C MET A 314 16.53 -24.75 -10.72
N LYS A 315 17.05 -25.03 -9.50
CA LYS A 315 18.47 -25.29 -9.28
C LYS A 315 18.94 -26.57 -9.99
N GLN A 316 18.12 -27.61 -10.04
CA GLN A 316 18.48 -28.86 -10.74
C GLN A 316 18.50 -28.70 -12.28
N SER A 317 17.58 -27.89 -12.86
CA SER A 317 17.54 -27.67 -14.31
C SER A 317 18.67 -26.77 -14.84
N ASN A 318 19.20 -25.86 -14.02
CA ASN A 318 20.32 -24.99 -14.41
C ASN A 318 21.70 -25.61 -14.15
N GLY A 319 21.79 -26.69 -13.39
CA GLY A 319 23.01 -27.44 -13.11
C GLY A 319 23.19 -28.64 -14.05
N GLY A 320 23.16 -28.43 -15.37
CA GLY A 320 23.41 -29.49 -16.37
C GLY A 320 24.82 -30.09 -16.24
N GLY A 321 24.99 -31.09 -15.37
CA GLY A 321 26.23 -31.86 -15.20
C GLY A 321 25.94 -33.16 -14.47
N THR A 322 25.97 -34.26 -15.24
CA THR A 322 26.17 -35.70 -14.86
C THR A 322 25.81 -36.13 -13.44
N LEU A 323 24.81 -36.98 -13.36
CA LEU A 323 24.51 -37.85 -12.23
C LEU A 323 25.76 -38.65 -11.79
N GLY A 324 26.55 -38.09 -10.86
CA GLY A 324 27.49 -38.84 -10.06
C GLY A 324 26.76 -39.44 -8.87
N LYS A 325 26.93 -40.76 -8.67
CA LYS A 325 26.45 -41.49 -7.51
C LYS A 325 26.85 -40.75 -6.24
N GLN A 326 25.88 -40.38 -5.42
CA GLN A 326 26.13 -39.84 -4.09
C GLN A 326 26.62 -40.94 -3.18
N ASP A 327 27.89 -40.82 -2.80
CA ASP A 327 28.45 -41.47 -1.60
C ASP A 327 27.82 -40.81 -0.36
N SER A 328 27.38 -41.63 0.57
CA SER A 328 26.85 -41.24 1.86
C SER A 328 27.83 -40.35 2.61
N PRO A 329 27.47 -39.17 3.13
CA PRO A 329 28.41 -38.42 3.96
C PRO A 329 28.54 -39.06 5.32
N HIS A 330 29.81 -39.38 5.67
CA HIS A 330 30.25 -39.66 7.03
C HIS A 330 29.90 -38.45 7.92
N VAL A 331 29.13 -38.67 8.95
CA VAL A 331 28.83 -37.68 9.98
C VAL A 331 30.01 -37.58 10.93
N ASP A 332 30.83 -36.54 10.81
CA ASP A 332 31.72 -36.10 11.87
C ASP A 332 30.93 -35.27 12.90
N ALA A 333 30.75 -35.87 14.06
CA ALA A 333 30.11 -35.25 15.20
C ALA A 333 31.12 -34.43 16.00
N SER A 334 31.38 -33.19 15.60
CA SER A 334 31.96 -32.18 16.52
C SER A 334 31.96 -30.80 15.85
N THR A 335 30.88 -30.04 16.04
CA THR A 335 30.86 -28.58 16.30
C THR A 335 29.41 -28.13 16.34
N GLY A 336 29.06 -27.31 17.34
CA GLY A 336 27.70 -27.01 17.74
C GLY A 336 26.82 -26.36 16.69
N ASP A 337 25.54 -26.62 16.87
CA ASP A 337 24.35 -25.91 16.43
C ASP A 337 24.34 -25.24 15.04
N SER A 338 24.32 -26.04 13.98
CA SER A 338 23.68 -25.66 12.73
C SER A 338 22.54 -26.65 12.45
N LEU A 339 21.31 -26.17 12.65
CA LEU A 339 20.08 -26.89 12.33
C LEU A 339 19.96 -27.05 10.81
N ASN A 340 20.65 -28.00 10.21
CA ASN A 340 20.41 -28.46 8.85
C ASN A 340 19.19 -29.41 8.83
N ILE A 341 17.99 -28.83 8.95
CA ILE A 341 16.77 -29.55 8.63
C ILE A 341 16.68 -29.60 7.11
N THR A 342 17.15 -30.70 6.52
CA THR A 342 16.97 -30.95 5.09
C THR A 342 15.55 -31.46 4.87
N TYR A 343 14.68 -30.59 4.34
CA TYR A 343 13.36 -31.02 3.90
C TYR A 343 13.48 -31.76 2.57
N ASP A 344 13.14 -33.04 2.57
CA ASP A 344 13.03 -33.81 1.34
C ASP A 344 11.91 -33.26 0.46
N PRO A 345 12.15 -32.94 -0.84
CA PRO A 345 11.14 -32.37 -1.73
C PRO A 345 9.89 -33.20 -1.90
N LYS A 346 10.00 -34.54 -1.85
CA LYS A 346 8.83 -35.42 -1.91
C LYS A 346 7.97 -35.24 -0.67
N THR A 347 8.57 -35.24 0.49
CA THR A 347 7.87 -34.99 1.76
C THR A 347 7.17 -33.64 1.77
N ILE A 348 7.83 -32.57 1.28
CA ILE A 348 7.23 -31.24 1.16
C ILE A 348 6.05 -31.24 0.20
N PHE A 349 6.18 -31.92 -0.93
CA PHE A 349 5.10 -32.04 -1.90
C PHE A 349 3.87 -32.74 -1.31
N ASP A 350 4.07 -33.91 -0.67
CA ASP A 350 3.00 -34.68 -0.07
C ASP A 350 2.28 -33.87 1.04
N ARG A 351 3.04 -33.15 1.87
CA ARG A 351 2.50 -32.22 2.87
C ARG A 351 1.70 -31.07 2.25
N ALA A 352 2.19 -30.46 1.17
CA ALA A 352 1.50 -29.38 0.47
C ALA A 352 0.15 -29.82 -0.12
N ILE A 353 0.11 -31.01 -0.74
CA ILE A 353 -1.13 -31.59 -1.26
C ILE A 353 -2.11 -31.90 -0.13
N SER A 354 -1.65 -32.54 0.96
CA SER A 354 -2.49 -32.84 2.12
C SER A 354 -3.06 -31.57 2.77
N LEU A 355 -2.27 -30.48 2.84
CA LEU A 355 -2.75 -29.20 3.34
C LEU A 355 -3.79 -28.56 2.42
N CYS A 356 -3.61 -28.62 1.09
CA CYS A 356 -4.61 -28.15 0.14
C CYS A 356 -5.93 -28.91 0.27
N ASP A 357 -5.86 -30.24 0.44
CA ASP A 357 -7.04 -31.09 0.66
C ASP A 357 -7.75 -30.73 1.96
N ARG A 358 -7.01 -30.59 3.06
CA ARG A 358 -7.56 -30.18 4.35
C ARG A 358 -8.19 -28.79 4.30
N LEU A 359 -7.54 -27.83 3.64
CA LEU A 359 -8.09 -26.48 3.43
C LEU A 359 -9.40 -26.55 2.64
N ALA A 360 -9.46 -27.36 1.58
CA ALA A 360 -10.66 -27.50 0.76
C ALA A 360 -11.84 -28.13 1.50
N ASN A 361 -11.59 -29.14 2.33
CA ASN A 361 -12.65 -29.99 2.89
C ASN A 361 -13.05 -29.62 4.33
N GLU A 362 -12.12 -29.00 5.10
CA GLU A 362 -12.31 -28.77 6.53
C GLU A 362 -12.28 -27.30 6.90
N VAL A 363 -11.20 -26.58 6.56
CA VAL A 363 -10.89 -25.26 7.13
C VAL A 363 -11.50 -24.13 6.31
N ASP A 364 -11.40 -24.19 4.97
CA ASP A 364 -11.84 -23.12 4.06
C ASP A 364 -12.74 -23.65 2.94
N ARG A 365 -13.79 -24.31 3.33
CA ARG A 365 -14.76 -24.96 2.43
C ARG A 365 -15.40 -24.00 1.43
N ILE A 366 -15.51 -22.71 1.76
CA ILE A 366 -16.04 -21.68 0.87
C ILE A 366 -15.14 -21.54 -0.37
N ARG A 367 -13.82 -21.63 -0.18
CA ARG A 367 -12.83 -21.57 -1.26
C ARG A 367 -12.28 -22.93 -1.68
N ALA A 368 -13.06 -24.01 -1.50
CA ALA A 368 -12.64 -25.38 -1.84
C ALA A 368 -12.07 -25.49 -3.26
N SER A 369 -12.76 -24.90 -4.26
CA SER A 369 -12.31 -24.91 -5.66
C SER A 369 -10.95 -24.23 -5.86
N TYR A 370 -10.62 -23.20 -5.08
CA TYR A 370 -9.32 -22.55 -5.11
C TYR A 370 -8.22 -23.51 -4.59
N TRP A 371 -8.45 -24.17 -3.47
CA TRP A 371 -7.47 -25.11 -2.92
C TRP A 371 -7.25 -26.34 -3.78
N GLN A 372 -8.31 -26.86 -4.38
CA GLN A 372 -8.23 -27.93 -5.40
C GLN A 372 -7.43 -27.47 -6.64
N TYR A 373 -7.62 -26.22 -7.07
CA TYR A 373 -6.81 -25.64 -8.15
C TYR A 373 -5.32 -25.56 -7.75
N ARG A 374 -5.00 -25.13 -6.52
CA ARG A 374 -3.63 -25.06 -6.00
C ARG A 374 -3.00 -26.47 -5.96
N ALA A 375 -3.70 -27.50 -5.49
CA ALA A 375 -3.23 -28.87 -5.52
C ALA A 375 -2.91 -29.33 -6.95
N ARG A 376 -3.82 -29.07 -7.91
CA ARG A 376 -3.57 -29.39 -9.32
C ARG A 376 -2.36 -28.66 -9.91
N GLN A 377 -2.16 -27.40 -9.55
CA GLN A 377 -0.94 -26.65 -9.98
C GLN A 377 0.33 -27.33 -9.47
N LEU A 378 0.39 -27.72 -8.20
CA LEU A 378 1.51 -28.47 -7.63
C LEU A 378 1.76 -29.80 -8.35
N MET A 379 0.72 -30.58 -8.60
CA MET A 379 0.82 -31.84 -9.36
C MET A 379 1.31 -31.66 -10.79
N CYS A 380 0.83 -30.63 -11.50
CA CYS A 380 1.30 -30.32 -12.85
C CYS A 380 2.77 -29.88 -12.87
N PHE A 381 3.17 -29.08 -11.87
CA PHE A 381 4.54 -28.64 -11.74
C PHE A 381 5.50 -29.81 -11.52
N THR A 382 5.18 -30.75 -10.64
CA THR A 382 6.03 -31.91 -10.32
C THR A 382 6.12 -32.93 -11.47
N LYS A 383 5.06 -33.09 -12.28
CA LYS A 383 5.08 -33.93 -13.49
C LYS A 383 6.15 -33.48 -14.49
N ASN A 384 6.39 -32.20 -14.61
CA ASN A 384 7.41 -31.64 -15.50
C ASN A 384 8.84 -32.00 -15.03
N PHE A 385 9.02 -32.46 -13.80
CA PHE A 385 10.29 -32.84 -13.21
C PHE A 385 10.42 -34.34 -12.88
N ASN A 386 9.54 -35.19 -13.46
CA ASN A 386 9.57 -36.67 -13.30
C ASN A 386 9.50 -37.15 -11.84
N LEU A 387 8.85 -36.43 -10.96
CA LEU A 387 8.54 -36.95 -9.63
C LEU A 387 7.43 -38.00 -9.71
N PRO A 388 7.58 -39.17 -9.07
CA PRO A 388 6.54 -40.18 -9.06
C PRO A 388 5.29 -39.62 -8.37
N CYS A 389 4.21 -39.45 -9.15
CA CYS A 389 2.89 -39.09 -8.65
C CYS A 389 2.13 -40.37 -8.36
N ASP A 390 2.27 -40.95 -7.20
CA ASP A 390 1.52 -42.13 -6.75
C ASP A 390 0.14 -41.74 -6.14
N ILE A 391 -0.30 -40.51 -6.29
CA ILE A 391 -1.58 -40.05 -5.76
C ILE A 391 -2.63 -40.02 -6.87
N ILE A 392 -3.34 -41.11 -6.99
CA ILE A 392 -4.61 -41.20 -7.74
C ILE A 392 -5.68 -40.53 -6.86
N ILE A 393 -6.23 -39.41 -7.34
CA ILE A 393 -7.42 -38.80 -6.73
C ILE A 393 -8.59 -39.72 -7.05
N SER A 394 -9.13 -40.42 -6.02
CA SER A 394 -10.42 -41.09 -6.06
C SER A 394 -11.57 -40.11 -5.94
#